data_6118fcbc7517143f28750235f79426a2
#
_entry.id   6118fcbc7517143f28750235f79426a2
#
_cell.length_a   1.000
_cell.length_b   1.000
_cell.length_c   1.000
_cell.angle_alpha   90.00
_cell.angle_beta   90.00
_cell.angle_gamma   90.00
#
_symmetry.space_group_name_H-M   'P 1'
#
loop_
_entity.id
_entity.type
_entity.pdbx_description
1 polymer ?
#
loop_
_entity_poly.entity_id
_entity_poly.type
_entity_poly.pdbx_seq_one_letter_code
_entity_poly.pdbx_strand_id
1 'polypeptide(L)'
;QLKEVTVTAVERRNTDAAMIQVAKNSPVIVSNVSAQEISRTQDTNAGEVIRRVPGVSLIDDKFVMVRGLSQRYNNVWVNGGAVPSSEADSRAFSFDIIPSSQIDNLTIVKSPSAEYPADYSGGFIIVNTKEIPAENSFNIAVGGNWNTSSAFKDFSYSKGSGTDFLGFDNGLRNLNGGIHADQNPQLDANGKPVGD
;
A
#
# COMPACT_ATOMS: atom_id res chain seq x y z
N GLN A 1 17.08 -23.49 48.76
CA GLN A 1 15.95 -23.32 47.85
C GLN A 1 16.51 -22.61 46.59
N LEU A 2 16.58 -23.36 45.50
CA LEU A 2 16.88 -22.79 44.19
C LEU A 2 15.67 -21.98 43.73
N LYS A 3 15.86 -20.66 43.47
CA LYS A 3 14.84 -19.85 42.81
C LYS A 3 14.72 -20.33 41.37
N GLU A 4 13.53 -20.76 40.98
CA GLU A 4 13.20 -21.06 39.62
C GLU A 4 13.36 -19.78 38.78
N VAL A 5 14.26 -19.81 37.80
CA VAL A 5 14.44 -18.73 36.85
C VAL A 5 13.60 -19.07 35.62
N THR A 6 12.41 -18.50 35.54
CA THR A 6 11.59 -18.61 34.34
C THR A 6 12.13 -17.65 33.29
N VAL A 7 12.77 -18.18 32.25
CA VAL A 7 13.19 -17.39 31.08
C VAL A 7 12.01 -17.32 30.11
N THR A 8 11.34 -16.19 30.06
CA THR A 8 10.30 -15.93 29.06
C THR A 8 10.98 -15.34 27.84
N ALA A 9 11.14 -16.14 26.78
CA ALA A 9 11.63 -15.67 25.51
C ALA A 9 10.42 -15.28 24.63
N VAL A 10 10.37 -14.04 24.19
CA VAL A 10 9.41 -13.59 23.18
C VAL A 10 10.04 -13.86 21.82
N GLU A 11 9.41 -14.68 21.01
CA GLU A 11 9.83 -14.95 19.63
C GLU A 11 9.66 -13.67 18.81
N ARG A 12 10.77 -13.04 18.41
CA ARG A 12 10.75 -11.86 17.55
C ARG A 12 10.84 -12.30 16.09
N ARG A 13 9.79 -12.02 15.31
CA ARG A 13 9.71 -12.34 13.88
C ARG A 13 9.99 -11.14 12.97
N ASN A 14 10.48 -10.04 13.51
CA ASN A 14 10.71 -8.78 12.79
C ASN A 14 12.11 -8.62 12.20
N THR A 15 12.98 -9.61 12.38
CA THR A 15 14.36 -9.62 11.87
C THR A 15 14.52 -10.59 10.70
N ASP A 16 15.48 -10.30 9.81
CA ASP A 16 15.80 -11.17 8.66
C ASP A 16 16.21 -12.58 9.13
N ALA A 17 17.04 -12.66 10.17
CA ALA A 17 17.49 -13.94 10.73
C ALA A 17 16.32 -14.79 11.25
N ALA A 18 15.36 -14.18 11.94
CA ALA A 18 14.18 -14.87 12.42
C ALA A 18 13.30 -15.39 11.27
N MET A 19 13.10 -14.57 10.23
CA MET A 19 12.30 -14.96 9.07
C MET A 19 12.98 -16.06 8.23
N ILE A 20 14.30 -16.06 8.13
CA ILE A 20 15.06 -17.17 7.51
C ILE A 20 14.86 -18.46 8.33
N GLN A 21 14.87 -18.38 9.66
CA GLN A 21 14.65 -19.55 10.51
C GLN A 21 13.22 -20.10 10.35
N VAL A 22 12.21 -19.23 10.26
CA VAL A 22 10.82 -19.60 9.95
C VAL A 22 10.74 -20.31 8.60
N ALA A 23 11.36 -19.75 7.56
CA ALA A 23 11.40 -20.37 6.23
C ALA A 23 12.09 -21.75 6.24
N LYS A 24 13.20 -21.86 6.97
CA LYS A 24 13.96 -23.13 7.08
C LYS A 24 13.17 -24.23 7.79
N ASN A 25 12.38 -23.87 8.78
CA ASN A 25 11.57 -24.80 9.54
C ASN A 25 10.20 -25.09 8.91
N SER A 26 9.81 -24.33 7.89
CA SER A 26 8.54 -24.51 7.21
C SER A 26 8.54 -25.79 6.37
N PRO A 27 7.50 -26.64 6.46
CA PRO A 27 7.34 -27.83 5.63
C PRO A 27 6.94 -27.49 4.18
N VAL A 28 6.64 -26.23 3.90
CA VAL A 28 6.15 -25.71 2.61
C VAL A 28 7.02 -24.58 2.09
N ILE A 29 6.88 -24.29 0.80
CA ILE A 29 7.60 -23.17 0.17
C ILE A 29 6.99 -21.86 0.63
N VAL A 30 7.73 -21.11 1.43
CA VAL A 30 7.37 -19.79 1.92
C VAL A 30 8.38 -18.75 1.45
N SER A 31 7.92 -17.54 1.29
CA SER A 31 8.76 -16.36 1.11
C SER A 31 8.37 -15.34 2.17
N ASN A 32 9.35 -14.86 2.88
CA ASN A 32 9.15 -13.98 4.02
C ASN A 32 9.85 -12.64 3.78
N VAL A 33 9.25 -11.57 4.29
CA VAL A 33 9.84 -10.22 4.35
C VAL A 33 9.72 -9.74 5.80
N SER A 34 10.81 -9.29 6.38
CA SER A 34 10.86 -8.80 7.75
C SER A 34 10.63 -7.28 7.82
N ALA A 35 10.26 -6.74 9.00
CA ALA A 35 10.24 -5.30 9.23
C ALA A 35 11.62 -4.67 9.00
N GLN A 36 12.70 -5.41 9.31
CA GLN A 36 14.07 -4.96 9.09
C GLN A 36 14.37 -4.78 7.60
N GLU A 37 13.93 -5.66 6.74
CA GLU A 37 14.06 -5.56 5.28
C GLU A 37 13.23 -4.39 4.75
N ILE A 38 11.96 -4.28 5.17
CA ILE A 38 11.05 -3.20 4.79
C ILE A 38 11.63 -1.82 5.11
N SER A 39 12.24 -1.67 6.28
CA SER A 39 12.82 -0.39 6.71
C SER A 39 13.99 0.08 5.83
N ARG A 40 14.66 -0.84 5.12
CA ARG A 40 15.77 -0.53 4.21
C ARG A 40 15.31 -0.15 2.80
N THR A 41 14.11 -0.57 2.41
CA THR A 41 13.63 -0.45 1.03
C THR A 41 12.83 0.81 0.75
N GLN A 42 12.45 1.57 1.77
CA GLN A 42 11.67 2.81 1.65
C GLN A 42 10.32 2.63 0.94
N ASP A 43 9.78 1.41 0.99
CA ASP A 43 8.45 1.12 0.45
C ASP A 43 7.37 1.83 1.27
N THR A 44 6.33 2.32 0.62
CA THR A 44 5.27 3.11 1.27
C THR A 44 4.12 2.26 1.76
N ASN A 45 3.83 1.15 1.08
CA ASN A 45 2.72 0.26 1.39
C ASN A 45 3.06 -1.23 1.22
N ALA A 46 2.16 -2.10 1.67
CA ALA A 46 2.33 -3.55 1.58
C ALA A 46 2.46 -4.06 0.14
N GLY A 47 1.81 -3.42 -0.83
CA GLY A 47 1.90 -3.79 -2.24
C GLY A 47 3.33 -3.67 -2.77
N GLU A 48 3.99 -2.56 -2.50
CA GLU A 48 5.39 -2.34 -2.89
C GLU A 48 6.34 -3.35 -2.24
N VAL A 49 6.11 -3.66 -0.97
CA VAL A 49 6.87 -4.70 -0.24
C VAL A 49 6.70 -6.06 -0.90
N ILE A 50 5.46 -6.46 -1.19
CA ILE A 50 5.13 -7.77 -1.78
C ILE A 50 5.73 -7.92 -3.18
N ARG A 51 5.77 -6.86 -3.97
CA ARG A 51 6.33 -6.87 -5.33
C ARG A 51 7.80 -7.32 -5.38
N ARG A 52 8.54 -7.17 -4.28
CA ARG A 52 9.94 -7.62 -4.19
C ARG A 52 10.08 -9.11 -3.99
N VAL A 53 9.00 -9.80 -3.61
CA VAL A 53 9.03 -11.24 -3.36
C VAL A 53 9.10 -11.99 -4.70
N PRO A 54 10.07 -12.90 -4.89
CA PRO A 54 10.20 -13.67 -6.12
C PRO A 54 8.92 -14.42 -6.49
N GLY A 55 8.50 -14.34 -7.76
CA GLY A 55 7.30 -15.00 -8.27
C GLY A 55 5.99 -14.33 -7.87
N VAL A 56 6.07 -13.08 -7.47
CA VAL A 56 4.92 -12.23 -7.17
C VAL A 56 4.96 -11.00 -8.07
N SER A 57 3.82 -10.57 -8.55
CA SER A 57 3.63 -9.33 -9.31
C SER A 57 2.38 -8.62 -8.84
N LEU A 58 2.26 -7.33 -9.15
CA LEU A 58 1.07 -6.54 -8.88
C LEU A 58 0.30 -6.22 -10.14
N ILE A 59 -1.02 -6.16 -10.03
CA ILE A 59 -1.93 -5.58 -11.00
C ILE A 59 -2.39 -4.25 -10.41
N ASP A 60 -2.35 -3.20 -11.25
CA ASP A 60 -2.77 -1.83 -10.88
C ASP A 60 -2.09 -1.30 -9.60
N ASP A 61 -0.87 -1.77 -9.31
CA ASP A 61 -0.10 -1.48 -8.10
C ASP A 61 -0.82 -1.79 -6.77
N LYS A 62 -1.89 -2.58 -6.81
CA LYS A 62 -2.76 -2.87 -5.67
C LYS A 62 -2.95 -4.36 -5.40
N PHE A 63 -3.19 -5.13 -6.46
CA PHE A 63 -3.62 -6.52 -6.34
C PHE A 63 -2.48 -7.48 -6.63
N VAL A 64 -2.33 -8.45 -5.74
CA VAL A 64 -1.23 -9.41 -5.82
C VAL A 64 -1.57 -10.57 -6.73
N MET A 65 -0.66 -10.86 -7.67
CA MET A 65 -0.62 -12.10 -8.44
C MET A 65 0.53 -12.97 -7.95
N VAL A 66 0.26 -14.22 -7.63
CA VAL A 66 1.27 -15.19 -7.23
C VAL A 66 1.40 -16.24 -8.32
N ARG A 67 2.64 -16.44 -8.82
CA ARG A 67 2.95 -17.42 -9.88
C ARG A 67 2.11 -17.25 -11.15
N GLY A 68 1.74 -16.02 -11.52
CA GLY A 68 0.92 -15.73 -12.69
C GLY A 68 -0.57 -16.01 -12.51
N LEU A 69 -1.01 -16.45 -11.32
CA LEU A 69 -2.41 -16.61 -11.01
C LEU A 69 -2.99 -15.29 -10.49
N SER A 70 -4.15 -14.89 -11.01
CA SER A 70 -4.77 -13.62 -10.67
C SER A 70 -5.16 -13.54 -9.19
N GLN A 71 -5.42 -12.32 -8.74
CA GLN A 71 -5.74 -11.99 -7.34
C GLN A 71 -6.87 -12.83 -6.73
N ARG A 72 -7.85 -13.23 -7.55
CA ARG A 72 -9.00 -14.04 -7.09
C ARG A 72 -8.63 -15.42 -6.55
N TYR A 73 -7.45 -15.93 -6.90
CA TYR A 73 -6.95 -17.24 -6.48
C TYR A 73 -6.06 -17.17 -5.24
N ASN A 74 -5.87 -15.99 -4.69
CA ASN A 74 -5.10 -15.78 -3.47
C ASN A 74 -6.04 -15.66 -2.27
N ASN A 75 -5.54 -16.04 -1.10
CA ASN A 75 -6.18 -15.76 0.18
C ASN A 75 -5.26 -14.85 1.00
N VAL A 76 -5.86 -13.95 1.78
CA VAL A 76 -5.13 -12.95 2.55
C VAL A 76 -5.61 -12.98 4.00
N TRP A 77 -4.67 -13.07 4.90
CA TRP A 77 -4.92 -12.93 6.33
C TRP A 77 -4.09 -11.77 6.88
N VAL A 78 -4.72 -10.99 7.73
CA VAL A 78 -4.06 -9.93 8.50
C VAL A 78 -4.22 -10.25 9.97
N ASN A 79 -3.10 -10.33 10.69
CA ASN A 79 -3.06 -10.67 12.13
C ASN A 79 -3.82 -11.97 12.48
N GLY A 80 -3.71 -12.98 11.63
CA GLY A 80 -4.34 -14.27 11.83
C GLY A 80 -5.83 -14.34 11.49
N GLY A 81 -6.41 -13.24 10.99
CA GLY A 81 -7.81 -13.19 10.54
C GLY A 81 -7.92 -13.06 9.01
N ALA A 82 -8.89 -13.79 8.43
CA ALA A 82 -9.21 -13.62 7.01
C ALA A 82 -9.77 -12.23 6.75
N VAL A 83 -9.27 -11.57 5.71
CA VAL A 83 -9.77 -10.25 5.31
C VAL A 83 -10.78 -10.37 4.17
N PRO A 84 -11.84 -9.56 4.18
CA PRO A 84 -12.81 -9.53 3.10
C PRO A 84 -12.18 -8.94 1.83
N SER A 85 -12.84 -9.15 0.70
CA SER A 85 -12.49 -8.45 -0.53
C SER A 85 -12.64 -6.93 -0.35
N SER A 86 -11.70 -6.17 -0.87
CA SER A 86 -11.81 -4.70 -0.96
C SER A 86 -12.59 -4.24 -2.20
N GLU A 87 -12.86 -5.15 -3.13
CA GLU A 87 -13.56 -4.88 -4.38
C GLU A 87 -14.95 -5.53 -4.39
N ALA A 88 -15.94 -4.80 -4.95
CA ALA A 88 -17.32 -5.26 -4.99
C ALA A 88 -17.52 -6.44 -5.97
N ASP A 89 -16.82 -6.39 -7.12
CA ASP A 89 -17.05 -7.30 -8.23
C ASP A 89 -16.03 -8.44 -8.34
N SER A 90 -15.01 -8.44 -7.51
CA SER A 90 -13.97 -9.48 -7.55
C SER A 90 -13.47 -9.83 -6.17
N ARG A 91 -13.05 -11.09 -5.99
CA ARG A 91 -12.34 -11.51 -4.78
C ARG A 91 -10.90 -10.99 -4.87
N ALA A 92 -10.68 -9.80 -4.34
CA ALA A 92 -9.38 -9.13 -4.36
C ALA A 92 -9.18 -8.30 -3.09
N PHE A 93 -7.97 -8.32 -2.56
CA PHE A 93 -7.56 -7.45 -1.46
C PHE A 93 -6.55 -6.42 -1.95
N SER A 94 -6.82 -5.15 -1.65
CA SER A 94 -5.96 -4.02 -2.05
C SER A 94 -4.85 -3.82 -1.02
N PHE A 95 -3.61 -4.08 -1.42
CA PHE A 95 -2.47 -4.03 -0.50
C PHE A 95 -1.91 -2.62 -0.30
N ASP A 96 -2.38 -1.64 -1.05
CA ASP A 96 -2.03 -0.22 -0.88
C ASP A 96 -2.61 0.39 0.41
N ILE A 97 -3.65 -0.22 0.98
CA ILE A 97 -4.29 0.26 2.21
C ILE A 97 -3.46 0.00 3.49
N ILE A 98 -2.47 -0.90 3.42
CA ILE A 98 -1.63 -1.22 4.58
C ILE A 98 -0.31 -0.46 4.46
N PRO A 99 -0.05 0.55 5.31
CA PRO A 99 1.24 1.25 5.32
C PRO A 99 2.39 0.31 5.69
N SER A 100 3.48 0.37 4.95
CA SER A 100 4.68 -0.45 5.20
C SER A 100 5.24 -0.27 6.62
N SER A 101 5.12 0.93 7.17
CA SER A 101 5.58 1.27 8.52
C SER A 101 4.88 0.49 9.63
N GLN A 102 3.68 -0.04 9.36
CA GLN A 102 2.91 -0.83 10.32
C GLN A 102 3.16 -2.33 10.21
N ILE A 103 3.86 -2.79 9.18
CA ILE A 103 4.12 -4.20 8.95
C ILE A 103 5.28 -4.65 9.83
N ASP A 104 5.06 -5.73 10.59
CA ASP A 104 6.10 -6.44 11.33
C ASP A 104 6.77 -7.50 10.45
N ASN A 105 5.98 -8.33 9.84
CA ASN A 105 6.44 -9.29 8.85
C ASN A 105 5.35 -9.63 7.85
N LEU A 106 5.78 -10.14 6.70
CA LEU A 106 4.90 -10.60 5.63
C LEU A 106 5.39 -11.95 5.17
N THR A 107 4.47 -12.91 5.09
CA THR A 107 4.76 -14.28 4.64
C THR A 107 3.85 -14.64 3.48
N ILE A 108 4.43 -15.17 2.41
CA ILE A 108 3.70 -15.70 1.27
C ILE A 108 3.94 -17.20 1.20
N VAL A 109 2.91 -17.96 1.46
CA VAL A 109 2.92 -19.42 1.32
C VAL A 109 2.55 -19.78 -0.10
N LYS A 110 3.43 -20.48 -0.78
CA LYS A 110 3.30 -20.81 -2.20
C LYS A 110 2.88 -22.26 -2.45
N SER A 111 2.85 -23.08 -1.44
CA SER A 111 2.45 -24.48 -1.54
C SER A 111 1.30 -24.77 -0.57
N PRO A 112 0.32 -25.60 -0.96
CA PRO A 112 -0.73 -25.98 -0.05
C PRO A 112 -0.18 -26.78 1.14
N SER A 113 -0.77 -26.57 2.32
CA SER A 113 -0.49 -27.32 3.55
C SER A 113 -1.76 -27.47 4.35
N ALA A 114 -1.83 -28.51 5.18
CA ALA A 114 -2.94 -28.75 6.08
C ALA A 114 -3.12 -27.66 7.17
N GLU A 115 -2.09 -26.86 7.39
CA GLU A 115 -2.10 -25.73 8.35
C GLU A 115 -2.89 -24.51 7.83
N TYR A 116 -3.11 -24.44 6.52
CA TYR A 116 -3.73 -23.28 5.87
C TYR A 116 -5.08 -23.65 5.24
N PRO A 117 -5.99 -22.68 5.08
CA PRO A 117 -7.26 -22.92 4.40
C PRO A 117 -7.04 -23.45 2.98
N ALA A 118 -7.92 -24.33 2.51
CA ALA A 118 -7.80 -24.93 1.18
C ALA A 118 -8.33 -24.05 0.03
N ASP A 119 -8.74 -22.82 0.30
CA ASP A 119 -9.43 -21.94 -0.62
C ASP A 119 -8.51 -21.01 -1.43
N TYR A 120 -7.24 -21.37 -1.60
CA TYR A 120 -6.30 -20.67 -2.47
C TYR A 120 -5.58 -21.62 -3.42
N SER A 121 -5.23 -21.13 -4.60
CA SER A 121 -4.44 -21.84 -5.62
C SER A 121 -3.18 -21.09 -6.02
N GLY A 122 -3.20 -19.77 -5.91
CA GLY A 122 -2.06 -18.89 -6.20
C GLY A 122 -1.09 -18.81 -5.03
N GLY A 123 -1.48 -18.13 -3.99
CA GLY A 123 -0.72 -17.96 -2.78
C GLY A 123 -1.59 -17.63 -1.57
N PHE A 124 -1.10 -17.99 -0.41
CA PHE A 124 -1.69 -17.57 0.85
C PHE A 124 -0.79 -16.51 1.48
N ILE A 125 -1.32 -15.31 1.65
CA ILE A 125 -0.57 -14.14 2.05
C ILE A 125 -0.93 -13.80 3.49
N ILE A 126 0.06 -13.77 4.36
CA ILE A 126 -0.10 -13.46 5.78
C ILE A 126 0.65 -12.16 6.04
N VAL A 127 -0.08 -11.15 6.48
CA VAL A 127 0.47 -9.87 6.91
C VAL A 127 0.32 -9.76 8.42
N ASN A 128 1.42 -9.64 9.13
CA ASN A 128 1.41 -9.37 10.55
C ASN A 128 1.82 -7.92 10.77
N THR A 129 0.98 -7.17 11.48
CA THR A 129 1.27 -5.79 11.84
C THR A 129 2.05 -5.74 13.15
N LYS A 130 2.75 -4.64 13.38
CA LYS A 130 3.45 -4.40 14.63
C LYS A 130 2.48 -4.44 15.79
N GLU A 131 2.91 -5.09 16.86
CA GLU A 131 2.22 -5.06 18.15
C GLU A 131 2.28 -3.65 18.77
N ILE A 132 1.61 -3.49 19.92
CA ILE A 132 1.64 -2.23 20.67
C ILE A 132 3.10 -1.84 20.91
N PRO A 133 3.55 -0.66 20.45
CA PRO A 133 4.93 -0.24 20.65
C PRO A 133 5.23 -0.07 22.14
N ALA A 134 6.36 -0.63 22.57
CA ALA A 134 6.83 -0.50 23.96
C ALA A 134 7.18 0.96 24.32
N GLU A 135 7.49 1.77 23.31
CA GLU A 135 7.87 3.18 23.45
C GLU A 135 7.07 4.04 22.46
N ASN A 136 6.70 5.23 22.90
CA ASN A 136 6.06 6.20 22.01
C ASN A 136 7.08 6.70 20.99
N SER A 137 6.75 6.62 19.71
CA SER A 137 7.58 7.15 18.64
C SER A 137 6.81 8.19 17.84
N PHE A 138 7.50 9.27 17.47
CA PHE A 138 6.98 10.31 16.61
C PHE A 138 7.94 10.50 15.44
N ASN A 139 7.45 10.37 14.20
CA ASN A 139 8.26 10.51 13.02
C ASN A 139 7.63 11.55 12.08
N ILE A 140 8.42 12.55 11.68
CA ILE A 140 8.05 13.52 10.65
C ILE A 140 9.00 13.31 9.47
N ALA A 141 8.45 13.01 8.31
CA ALA A 141 9.19 12.95 7.06
C ALA A 141 8.81 14.13 6.16
N VAL A 142 9.80 14.90 5.72
CA VAL A 142 9.62 15.96 4.74
C VAL A 142 10.39 15.56 3.48
N GLY A 143 9.67 15.43 2.38
CA GLY A 143 10.23 15.05 1.08
C GLY A 143 9.97 16.12 0.02
N GLY A 144 10.89 16.28 -0.92
CA GLY A 144 10.73 17.14 -2.09
C GLY A 144 11.22 16.43 -3.34
N ASN A 145 10.54 16.67 -4.46
CA ASN A 145 10.96 16.17 -5.76
C ASN A 145 11.60 17.28 -6.58
N TRP A 146 12.74 16.97 -7.16
CA TRP A 146 13.47 17.85 -8.05
C TRP A 146 13.53 17.24 -9.44
N ASN A 147 13.04 17.99 -10.42
CA ASN A 147 13.16 17.60 -11.82
C ASN A 147 14.08 18.57 -12.56
N THR A 148 15.25 18.11 -12.98
CA THR A 148 16.25 18.92 -13.71
C THR A 148 15.77 19.44 -15.06
N SER A 149 14.75 18.79 -15.65
CA SER A 149 14.19 19.17 -16.94
C SER A 149 13.22 20.36 -16.86
N SER A 150 12.56 20.55 -15.72
CA SER A 150 11.53 21.59 -15.53
C SER A 150 11.84 22.59 -14.42
N ALA A 151 12.68 22.24 -13.44
CA ALA A 151 13.00 23.13 -12.33
C ALA A 151 13.80 24.35 -12.81
N PHE A 152 13.38 25.54 -12.40
CA PHE A 152 13.98 26.85 -12.76
C PHE A 152 13.97 27.18 -14.25
N LYS A 153 13.11 26.57 -15.05
CA LYS A 153 12.86 26.98 -16.43
C LYS A 153 11.59 27.81 -16.52
N ASP A 154 11.51 28.60 -17.57
CA ASP A 154 10.31 29.38 -17.87
C ASP A 154 9.12 28.43 -18.05
N PHE A 155 8.09 28.66 -17.29
CA PHE A 155 6.88 27.86 -17.28
C PHE A 155 5.66 28.76 -17.39
N SER A 156 4.80 28.48 -18.36
CA SER A 156 3.52 29.17 -18.50
C SER A 156 2.53 28.62 -17.48
N TYR A 157 2.09 29.44 -16.57
CA TYR A 157 1.10 29.08 -15.57
C TYR A 157 0.00 30.11 -15.43
N SER A 158 -1.17 29.69 -15.03
CA SER A 158 -2.25 30.59 -14.65
C SER A 158 -1.95 31.20 -13.29
N LYS A 159 -2.04 32.54 -13.17
CA LYS A 159 -1.79 33.22 -11.90
C LYS A 159 -2.80 32.75 -10.87
N GLY A 160 -2.34 32.06 -9.87
CA GLY A 160 -3.14 31.58 -8.76
C GLY A 160 -3.32 32.59 -7.63
N SER A 161 -4.00 32.18 -6.58
CA SER A 161 -4.15 32.98 -5.37
C SER A 161 -2.91 32.86 -4.46
N GLY A 162 -2.77 33.78 -3.52
CA GLY A 162 -1.69 33.76 -2.53
C GLY A 162 -1.76 32.57 -1.56
N THR A 163 -2.85 31.81 -1.56
CA THR A 163 -3.09 30.64 -0.68
C THR A 163 -2.95 29.30 -1.41
N ASP A 164 -2.74 29.31 -2.73
CA ASP A 164 -2.65 28.09 -3.54
C ASP A 164 -1.52 27.15 -3.11
N PHE A 165 -0.42 27.69 -2.60
CA PHE A 165 0.70 26.89 -2.11
C PHE A 165 0.35 26.04 -0.89
N LEU A 166 -0.72 26.38 -0.17
CA LEU A 166 -1.28 25.60 0.94
C LEU A 166 -2.43 24.66 0.51
N GLY A 167 -2.77 24.64 -0.78
CA GLY A 167 -3.87 23.87 -1.32
C GLY A 167 -5.26 24.48 -1.07
N PHE A 168 -5.33 25.74 -0.64
CA PHE A 168 -6.60 26.46 -0.43
C PHE A 168 -6.90 27.43 -1.55
N ASP A 169 -8.04 27.29 -2.20
CA ASP A 169 -8.55 28.26 -3.15
C ASP A 169 -9.29 29.39 -2.42
N ASN A 170 -9.03 30.65 -2.83
CA ASN A 170 -9.71 31.83 -2.29
C ASN A 170 -10.95 32.24 -3.09
N GLY A 171 -11.45 31.36 -3.96
CA GLY A 171 -12.60 31.63 -4.83
C GLY A 171 -12.22 32.22 -6.19
N LEU A 172 -10.91 32.40 -6.49
CA LEU A 172 -10.45 32.94 -7.78
C LEU A 172 -10.82 32.04 -8.97
N ARG A 173 -10.98 30.75 -8.71
CA ARG A 173 -11.33 29.73 -9.72
C ARG A 173 -12.80 29.34 -9.71
N ASN A 174 -13.63 30.05 -8.93
CA ASN A 174 -15.06 29.80 -8.96
C ASN A 174 -15.59 30.09 -10.37
N LEU A 175 -16.40 29.16 -10.87
CA LEU A 175 -17.15 29.41 -12.10
C LEU A 175 -18.03 30.64 -11.91
N ASN A 176 -18.01 31.56 -12.88
CA ASN A 176 -18.95 32.69 -12.90
C ASN A 176 -20.36 32.14 -12.76
N GLY A 177 -21.18 32.75 -11.92
CA GLY A 177 -22.54 32.30 -11.59
C GLY A 177 -23.51 32.14 -12.78
N GLY A 178 -23.06 32.49 -13.99
CA GLY A 178 -23.79 32.27 -15.24
C GLY A 178 -23.41 30.96 -15.97
N ILE A 179 -22.35 30.27 -15.52
CA ILE A 179 -21.93 29.00 -16.15
C ILE A 179 -22.38 27.86 -15.25
N HIS A 180 -23.50 27.23 -15.60
CA HIS A 180 -23.95 26.00 -15.00
C HIS A 180 -23.39 24.82 -15.79
N ALA A 181 -22.84 23.82 -15.11
CA ALA A 181 -22.19 22.67 -15.71
C ALA A 181 -23.12 21.82 -16.61
N ASP A 182 -24.41 22.00 -16.48
CA ASP A 182 -25.49 21.30 -17.21
C ASP A 182 -26.14 22.14 -18.32
N GLN A 183 -25.71 23.38 -18.52
CA GLN A 183 -26.21 24.21 -19.61
C GLN A 183 -25.29 24.14 -20.81
N ASN A 184 -25.80 23.64 -21.92
CA ASN A 184 -25.16 23.79 -23.21
C ASN A 184 -24.97 25.28 -23.50
N PRO A 185 -23.77 25.70 -23.88
CA PRO A 185 -23.55 27.11 -24.22
C PRO A 185 -24.54 27.52 -25.30
N GLN A 186 -25.28 28.59 -25.07
CA GLN A 186 -26.13 29.15 -26.09
C GLN A 186 -25.22 29.66 -27.22
N LEU A 187 -25.50 29.20 -28.40
CA LEU A 187 -24.75 29.62 -29.58
C LEU A 187 -25.50 30.73 -30.29
N ASP A 188 -24.81 31.74 -30.79
CA ASP A 188 -25.39 32.74 -31.68
C ASP A 188 -25.74 32.15 -33.05
N ALA A 189 -26.35 32.92 -33.93
CA ALA A 189 -26.73 32.51 -35.27
C ALA A 189 -25.54 32.08 -36.15
N ASN A 190 -24.32 32.33 -35.71
CA ASN A 190 -23.07 31.98 -36.39
C ASN A 190 -22.35 30.81 -35.70
N GLY A 191 -22.96 30.17 -34.70
CA GLY A 191 -22.39 29.01 -33.99
C GLY A 191 -21.31 29.37 -32.97
N LYS A 192 -21.19 30.64 -32.56
CA LYS A 192 -20.28 31.05 -31.48
C LYS A 192 -21.01 31.06 -30.14
N PRO A 193 -20.33 30.63 -29.04
CA PRO A 193 -20.91 30.76 -27.70
C PRO A 193 -21.25 32.22 -27.40
N VAL A 194 -22.49 32.46 -26.98
CA VAL A 194 -22.93 33.73 -26.43
C VAL A 194 -22.49 33.72 -24.96
N GLY A 195 -21.30 34.29 -24.68
CA GLY A 195 -20.82 34.48 -23.31
C GLY A 195 -20.94 35.95 -22.94
N ASP A 196 -21.38 36.18 -21.70
CA ASP A 196 -21.30 37.49 -21.05
C ASP A 196 -19.84 37.84 -20.73
#